data_ce5bfa7da3913f1a27257e54048d8ecc
#
_entry.id   ce5bfa7da3913f1a27257e54048d8ecc
#
_cell.length_a   1.000
_cell.length_b   1.000
_cell.length_c   1.000
_cell.angle_alpha   90.00
_cell.angle_beta   90.00
_cell.angle_gamma   90.00
#
_symmetry.space_group_name_H-M   'P 1'
#
loop_
_entity.id
_entity.type
_entity.pdbx_description
1 polymer ?
#
loop_
_entity_poly.entity_id
_entity_poly.type
_entity_poly.pdbx_seq_one_letter_code
_entity_poly.pdbx_strand_id
1 'polypeptide(L)'
;VTKYLKDKETARFENAKQDVVQPGYGQYENDEDHNMQESNSVGQTSDGTSRYAKAGGYFIYTMKTAPNEDNVLEVTFRGADEGKSIKISVDGTVVYDEVLSFSKARAAVSDTDEYTVRIPVSADMIGDKTKVDVKFESGKADEDSAAAYNFIYMTKAYSTDTSLELTSSEGTVTKADDKSYTISVGKDVTSVDLTAKIA
;
A
#
# COMPACT_ATOMS: atom_id res chain seq x y z
N VAL A 1 10.92 -5.23 -21.38
CA VAL A 1 10.57 -3.99 -20.67
C VAL A 1 9.68 -4.33 -19.47
N THR A 2 8.52 -4.97 -19.66
CA THR A 2 7.57 -5.26 -18.56
C THR A 2 8.19 -6.09 -17.42
N LYS A 3 8.97 -7.13 -17.72
CA LYS A 3 9.64 -7.93 -16.69
C LYS A 3 10.65 -7.09 -15.89
N TYR A 4 11.45 -6.29 -16.57
CA TYR A 4 12.45 -5.43 -15.93
C TYR A 4 11.81 -4.40 -15.00
N LEU A 5 10.69 -3.78 -15.39
CA LEU A 5 9.93 -2.85 -14.55
C LEU A 5 9.40 -3.53 -13.29
N LYS A 6 8.81 -4.71 -13.46
CA LYS A 6 8.28 -5.51 -12.34
C LYS A 6 9.40 -5.92 -11.38
N ASP A 7 10.55 -6.35 -11.89
CA ASP A 7 11.70 -6.73 -11.06
C ASP A 7 12.24 -5.52 -10.26
N LYS A 8 12.26 -4.32 -10.86
CA LYS A 8 12.65 -3.08 -10.20
C LYS A 8 11.66 -2.64 -9.12
N GLU A 9 10.37 -2.70 -9.39
CA GLU A 9 9.31 -2.38 -8.43
C GLU A 9 9.36 -3.33 -7.24
N THR A 10 9.49 -4.64 -7.50
CA THR A 10 9.67 -5.64 -6.45
C THR A 10 10.91 -5.35 -5.60
N ALA A 11 12.03 -4.99 -6.22
CA ALA A 11 13.26 -4.66 -5.49
C ALA A 11 13.11 -3.39 -4.64
N ARG A 12 12.41 -2.35 -5.13
CA ARG A 12 12.10 -1.14 -4.37
C ARG A 12 11.26 -1.47 -3.14
N PHE A 13 10.20 -2.26 -3.31
CA PHE A 13 9.34 -2.69 -2.22
C PHE A 13 10.13 -3.50 -1.17
N GLU A 14 10.88 -4.52 -1.59
CA GLU A 14 11.66 -5.36 -0.66
C GLU A 14 12.70 -4.56 0.11
N ASN A 15 13.34 -3.56 -0.52
CA ASN A 15 14.28 -2.66 0.14
C ASN A 15 13.60 -1.66 1.10
N ALA A 16 12.35 -1.32 0.85
CA ALA A 16 11.60 -0.39 1.67
C ALA A 16 10.91 -1.07 2.86
N LYS A 17 10.62 -2.37 2.75
CA LYS A 17 9.87 -3.13 3.75
C LYS A 17 10.57 -3.11 5.11
N GLN A 18 9.85 -2.69 6.14
CA GLN A 18 10.30 -2.67 7.53
C GLN A 18 9.65 -3.79 8.32
N ASP A 19 8.37 -4.08 8.04
CA ASP A 19 7.60 -5.09 8.72
C ASP A 19 6.48 -5.66 7.86
N VAL A 20 5.98 -6.83 8.26
CA VAL A 20 4.80 -7.48 7.67
C VAL A 20 4.07 -8.30 8.72
N VAL A 21 2.76 -8.13 8.81
CA VAL A 21 1.88 -8.99 9.62
C VAL A 21 0.80 -9.61 8.72
N GLN A 22 0.44 -10.86 9.04
CA GLN A 22 -0.62 -11.59 8.34
C GLN A 22 -1.87 -11.66 9.22
N PRO A 23 -2.85 -10.76 9.04
CA PRO A 23 -4.04 -10.69 9.88
C PRO A 23 -4.87 -11.97 9.79
N GLY A 24 -5.39 -12.43 10.92
CA GLY A 24 -6.18 -13.67 11.03
C GLY A 24 -5.36 -14.95 11.12
N TYR A 25 -4.05 -14.89 10.97
CA TYR A 25 -3.18 -16.07 11.14
C TYR A 25 -2.47 -16.02 12.49
N GLY A 26 -3.07 -16.62 13.50
CA GLY A 26 -2.70 -16.47 14.92
C GLY A 26 -1.22 -16.64 15.25
N GLN A 27 -0.48 -17.47 14.51
CA GLN A 27 0.94 -17.64 14.71
C GLN A 27 1.76 -16.38 14.40
N TYR A 28 1.38 -15.62 13.36
CA TYR A 28 2.08 -14.40 12.95
C TYR A 28 1.52 -13.12 13.57
N GLU A 29 0.33 -13.19 14.16
CA GLU A 29 -0.27 -12.06 14.86
C GLU A 29 0.19 -11.96 16.31
N ASN A 30 0.47 -13.11 16.93
CA ASN A 30 0.77 -13.24 18.37
C ASN A 30 2.24 -13.55 18.63
N ASP A 31 3.13 -13.35 17.66
CA ASP A 31 4.56 -13.47 17.88
C ASP A 31 5.08 -12.30 18.75
N GLU A 32 6.32 -12.43 19.23
CA GLU A 32 6.96 -11.41 20.08
C GLU A 32 7.18 -10.07 19.34
N ASP A 33 7.16 -10.10 18.01
CA ASP A 33 7.38 -8.91 17.20
C ASP A 33 6.10 -8.06 17.06
N HIS A 34 4.93 -8.70 16.84
CA HIS A 34 3.67 -7.98 16.55
C HIS A 34 2.77 -7.77 17.76
N ASN A 35 2.93 -8.60 18.83
CA ASN A 35 2.27 -8.43 20.14
C ASN A 35 0.79 -8.00 20.00
N MET A 36 0.00 -8.79 19.26
CA MET A 36 -1.38 -8.46 18.97
C MET A 36 -2.21 -8.23 20.24
N GLN A 37 -2.92 -7.12 20.25
CA GLN A 37 -3.91 -6.82 21.26
C GLN A 37 -5.28 -6.69 20.58
N GLU A 38 -6.33 -7.20 21.20
CA GLU A 38 -7.66 -7.12 20.62
C GLU A 38 -8.78 -6.99 21.67
N SER A 39 -9.90 -6.46 21.23
CA SER A 39 -11.18 -6.55 21.90
C SER A 39 -12.25 -6.69 20.84
N ASN A 40 -13.03 -7.77 20.91
CA ASN A 40 -14.15 -8.02 20.01
C ASN A 40 -13.75 -7.92 18.51
N SER A 41 -12.73 -8.67 18.12
CA SER A 41 -12.30 -8.82 16.70
C SER A 41 -12.41 -10.26 16.24
N VAL A 42 -12.37 -10.50 14.93
CA VAL A 42 -12.47 -11.83 14.32
C VAL A 42 -11.40 -12.00 13.27
N GLY A 43 -10.52 -13.00 13.47
CA GLY A 43 -9.60 -13.49 12.47
C GLY A 43 -10.21 -14.64 11.66
N GLN A 44 -9.90 -14.70 10.37
CA GLN A 44 -10.38 -15.72 9.42
C GLN A 44 -9.25 -16.27 8.57
N THR A 45 -9.32 -17.57 8.23
CA THR A 45 -8.35 -18.26 7.37
C THR A 45 -9.00 -19.06 6.25
N SER A 46 -10.33 -19.01 6.11
CA SER A 46 -11.07 -19.88 5.19
C SER A 46 -11.00 -19.46 3.73
N ASP A 47 -10.72 -18.19 3.47
CA ASP A 47 -10.59 -17.60 2.12
C ASP A 47 -9.45 -16.57 2.11
N GLY A 48 -8.23 -17.05 2.22
CA GLY A 48 -7.10 -16.24 2.60
C GLY A 48 -7.13 -15.91 4.09
N THR A 49 -6.24 -15.04 4.54
CA THR A 49 -6.22 -14.59 5.92
C THR A 49 -6.80 -13.18 6.01
N SER A 50 -7.56 -12.91 7.06
CA SER A 50 -8.11 -11.58 7.30
C SER A 50 -8.49 -11.37 8.76
N ARG A 51 -8.56 -10.10 9.18
CA ARG A 51 -9.12 -9.72 10.47
C ARG A 51 -9.96 -8.45 10.34
N TYR A 52 -11.06 -8.42 11.07
CA TYR A 52 -11.91 -7.23 11.21
C TYR A 52 -12.35 -7.04 12.67
N ALA A 53 -12.62 -5.81 13.04
CA ALA A 53 -13.19 -5.46 14.34
C ALA A 53 -14.71 -5.55 14.27
N LYS A 54 -15.33 -6.17 15.27
CA LYS A 54 -16.78 -6.08 15.49
C LYS A 54 -17.16 -4.66 15.94
N ALA A 55 -18.45 -4.36 15.91
CA ALA A 55 -18.97 -3.10 16.43
C ALA A 55 -18.42 -2.80 17.84
N GLY A 56 -17.77 -1.64 17.99
CA GLY A 56 -17.11 -1.20 19.22
C GLY A 56 -15.82 -1.96 19.57
N GLY A 57 -15.37 -2.87 18.72
CA GLY A 57 -14.13 -3.61 18.90
C GLY A 57 -12.92 -2.98 18.21
N TYR A 58 -11.76 -3.60 18.39
CA TYR A 58 -10.51 -3.21 17.75
C TYR A 58 -9.51 -4.36 17.74
N PHE A 59 -8.47 -4.21 16.92
CA PHE A 59 -7.23 -4.96 17.02
C PHE A 59 -6.02 -4.06 16.77
N ILE A 60 -4.89 -4.40 17.37
CA ILE A 60 -3.65 -3.63 17.33
C ILE A 60 -2.50 -4.57 17.01
N TYR A 61 -1.61 -4.13 16.14
CA TYR A 61 -0.30 -4.75 15.91
C TYR A 61 0.80 -3.76 16.24
N THR A 62 1.82 -4.20 16.97
CA THR A 62 3.07 -3.46 17.08
C THR A 62 3.88 -3.73 15.80
N MET A 63 4.23 -2.70 15.04
CA MET A 63 4.93 -2.82 13.76
C MET A 63 6.26 -2.06 13.77
N LYS A 64 7.29 -2.67 13.16
CA LYS A 64 8.60 -2.04 12.97
C LYS A 64 8.51 -0.89 11.96
N THR A 65 9.30 0.14 12.17
CA THR A 65 9.34 1.37 11.35
C THR A 65 10.77 1.73 10.96
N ALA A 66 10.91 2.61 9.96
CA ALA A 66 12.15 3.33 9.69
C ALA A 66 12.17 4.62 10.53
N PRO A 67 13.03 4.72 11.56
CA PRO A 67 13.07 5.89 12.43
C PRO A 67 13.50 7.16 11.68
N ASN A 68 12.89 8.30 12.03
CA ASN A 68 13.16 9.61 11.45
C ASN A 68 12.95 9.71 9.92
N GLU A 69 12.20 8.76 9.36
CA GLU A 69 11.84 8.74 7.94
C GLU A 69 10.32 8.69 7.77
N ASP A 70 9.84 9.15 6.62
CA ASP A 70 8.47 8.91 6.22
C ASP A 70 8.25 7.41 5.98
N ASN A 71 7.20 6.87 6.59
CA ASN A 71 6.78 5.50 6.42
C ASN A 71 5.45 5.43 5.67
N VAL A 72 5.10 4.25 5.19
CA VAL A 72 3.82 3.97 4.55
C VAL A 72 3.27 2.69 5.12
N LEU A 73 2.04 2.74 5.63
CA LEU A 73 1.27 1.58 5.99
C LEU A 73 0.47 1.12 4.76
N GLU A 74 0.70 -0.10 4.30
CA GLU A 74 -0.01 -0.69 3.17
C GLU A 74 -1.01 -1.73 3.68
N VAL A 75 -2.29 -1.51 3.42
CA VAL A 75 -3.39 -2.38 3.86
C VAL A 75 -4.19 -2.84 2.66
N THR A 76 -4.41 -4.14 2.55
CA THR A 76 -5.22 -4.72 1.48
C THR A 76 -6.65 -4.95 1.94
N PHE A 77 -7.60 -4.49 1.14
CA PHE A 77 -9.04 -4.67 1.29
C PHE A 77 -9.62 -5.49 0.13
N ARG A 78 -10.86 -5.98 0.28
CA ARG A 78 -11.58 -6.69 -0.78
C ARG A 78 -12.90 -6.03 -1.14
N GLY A 79 -13.41 -6.32 -2.35
CA GLY A 79 -14.69 -5.83 -2.84
C GLY A 79 -15.88 -6.18 -1.95
N ALA A 80 -15.81 -7.30 -1.22
CA ALA A 80 -16.81 -7.68 -0.20
C ALA A 80 -16.98 -6.66 0.94
N ASP A 81 -16.05 -5.74 1.11
CA ASP A 81 -16.10 -4.68 2.13
C ASP A 81 -16.56 -3.31 1.58
N GLU A 82 -17.11 -3.28 0.34
CA GLU A 82 -17.71 -2.06 -0.21
C GLU A 82 -18.74 -1.48 0.77
N GLY A 83 -18.61 -0.19 1.06
CA GLY A 83 -19.50 0.54 1.97
C GLY A 83 -19.22 0.35 3.47
N LYS A 84 -18.31 -0.56 3.86
CA LYS A 84 -17.87 -0.68 5.25
C LYS A 84 -16.88 0.43 5.62
N SER A 85 -16.92 0.84 6.88
CA SER A 85 -15.97 1.82 7.41
C SER A 85 -14.73 1.14 7.97
N ILE A 86 -13.62 1.84 7.96
CA ILE A 86 -12.39 1.47 8.66
C ILE A 86 -11.72 2.73 9.20
N LYS A 87 -11.30 2.70 10.45
CA LYS A 87 -10.47 3.73 11.05
C LYS A 87 -9.16 3.10 11.52
N ILE A 88 -8.04 3.70 11.10
CA ILE A 88 -6.70 3.24 11.44
C ILE A 88 -5.96 4.38 12.13
N SER A 89 -5.32 4.05 13.25
CA SER A 89 -4.47 4.99 13.98
C SER A 89 -3.09 4.40 14.26
N VAL A 90 -2.09 5.27 14.27
CA VAL A 90 -0.70 4.96 14.63
C VAL A 90 -0.39 5.68 15.92
N ASP A 91 -0.01 4.94 16.97
CA ASP A 91 0.20 5.48 18.33
C ASP A 91 -0.92 6.42 18.80
N GLY A 92 -2.18 6.06 18.50
CA GLY A 92 -3.37 6.83 18.86
C GLY A 92 -3.70 8.00 17.93
N THR A 93 -2.84 8.36 16.98
CA THR A 93 -3.15 9.39 15.97
C THR A 93 -3.82 8.76 14.76
N VAL A 94 -5.02 9.25 14.40
CA VAL A 94 -5.76 8.75 13.23
C VAL A 94 -5.02 9.13 11.95
N VAL A 95 -4.70 8.11 11.13
CA VAL A 95 -4.03 8.25 9.82
C VAL A 95 -4.94 7.91 8.65
N TYR A 96 -6.04 7.19 8.91
CA TYR A 96 -7.03 6.81 7.90
C TYR A 96 -8.39 6.62 8.56
N ASP A 97 -9.44 7.25 8.04
CA ASP A 97 -10.82 7.11 8.53
C ASP A 97 -11.76 7.28 7.34
N GLU A 98 -12.13 6.17 6.72
CA GLU A 98 -12.86 6.18 5.45
C GLU A 98 -13.96 5.10 5.43
N VAL A 99 -14.98 5.37 4.62
CA VAL A 99 -15.90 4.34 4.12
C VAL A 99 -15.36 3.85 2.77
N LEU A 100 -15.08 2.55 2.69
CA LEU A 100 -14.49 1.98 1.49
C LEU A 100 -15.42 2.13 0.28
N SER A 101 -14.86 2.58 -0.83
CA SER A 101 -15.57 2.73 -2.09
C SER A 101 -14.69 2.34 -3.27
N PHE A 102 -15.02 1.22 -3.89
CA PHE A 102 -14.31 0.68 -5.05
C PHE A 102 -14.74 1.34 -6.36
N SER A 103 -15.94 1.90 -6.41
CA SER A 103 -16.50 2.52 -7.63
C SER A 103 -15.69 3.72 -8.14
N LYS A 104 -14.92 4.37 -7.25
CA LYS A 104 -13.99 5.45 -7.63
C LYS A 104 -12.74 4.95 -8.34
N ALA A 105 -12.40 3.67 -8.20
CA ALA A 105 -11.17 3.08 -8.72
C ALA A 105 -11.41 2.13 -9.90
N ARG A 106 -12.60 1.50 -10.03
CA ARG A 106 -12.90 0.51 -11.07
C ARG A 106 -14.37 0.50 -11.47
N ALA A 107 -14.66 0.20 -12.75
CA ALA A 107 -16.01 0.18 -13.30
C ALA A 107 -16.88 -1.03 -12.87
N ALA A 108 -16.26 -2.09 -12.36
CA ALA A 108 -16.93 -3.25 -11.78
C ALA A 108 -15.96 -3.91 -10.80
N VAL A 109 -16.43 -4.21 -9.59
CA VAL A 109 -15.65 -4.84 -8.53
C VAL A 109 -16.38 -6.11 -8.11
N SER A 110 -15.68 -7.24 -8.15
CA SER A 110 -16.15 -8.50 -7.57
C SER A 110 -15.79 -8.55 -6.08
N ASP A 111 -16.54 -9.32 -5.30
CA ASP A 111 -16.29 -9.48 -3.86
C ASP A 111 -14.87 -9.95 -3.53
N THR A 112 -14.23 -10.66 -4.47
CA THR A 112 -12.86 -11.18 -4.33
C THR A 112 -11.78 -10.27 -4.87
N ASP A 113 -12.13 -9.17 -5.54
CA ASP A 113 -11.14 -8.22 -6.03
C ASP A 113 -10.43 -7.53 -4.86
N GLU A 114 -9.11 -7.53 -4.92
CA GLU A 114 -8.26 -6.92 -3.91
C GLU A 114 -7.70 -5.57 -4.38
N TYR A 115 -7.56 -4.66 -3.43
CA TYR A 115 -6.82 -3.42 -3.65
C TYR A 115 -6.07 -3.03 -2.39
N THR A 116 -4.91 -2.45 -2.57
CA THR A 116 -4.06 -1.99 -1.47
C THR A 116 -4.14 -0.48 -1.35
N VAL A 117 -4.44 -0.01 -0.14
CA VAL A 117 -4.37 1.40 0.22
C VAL A 117 -3.01 1.67 0.83
N ARG A 118 -2.36 2.73 0.39
CA ARG A 118 -1.08 3.22 0.91
C ARG A 118 -1.34 4.46 1.78
N ILE A 119 -1.13 4.32 3.07
CA ILE A 119 -1.43 5.34 4.08
C ILE A 119 -0.12 5.96 4.55
N PRO A 120 0.11 7.25 4.29
CA PRO A 120 1.33 7.93 4.75
C PRO A 120 1.38 8.00 6.27
N VAL A 121 2.54 7.70 6.84
CA VAL A 121 2.88 7.90 8.25
C VAL A 121 4.15 8.74 8.29
N SER A 122 4.01 10.02 8.65
CA SER A 122 5.10 10.99 8.51
C SER A 122 6.26 10.72 9.46
N ALA A 123 7.45 11.18 9.08
CA ALA A 123 8.64 11.16 9.92
C ALA A 123 8.41 11.81 11.29
N ASP A 124 7.61 12.88 11.34
CA ASP A 124 7.27 13.57 12.61
C ASP A 124 6.43 12.69 13.55
N MET A 125 5.59 11.81 13.03
CA MET A 125 4.81 10.86 13.84
C MET A 125 5.70 9.72 14.35
N ILE A 126 6.63 9.26 13.54
CA ILE A 126 7.56 8.18 13.88
C ILE A 126 8.62 8.68 14.87
N GLY A 127 9.26 9.81 14.59
CA GLY A 127 10.41 10.27 15.37
C GLY A 127 11.51 9.20 15.38
N ASP A 128 12.13 8.99 16.53
CA ASP A 128 13.18 7.99 16.74
C ASP A 128 12.68 6.56 17.04
N LYS A 129 11.36 6.35 16.97
CA LYS A 129 10.75 5.05 17.29
C LYS A 129 11.10 4.00 16.24
N THR A 130 11.50 2.83 16.69
CA THR A 130 11.73 1.65 15.87
C THR A 130 10.51 0.76 15.72
N LYS A 131 9.48 0.99 16.54
CA LYS A 131 8.17 0.31 16.52
C LYS A 131 7.06 1.29 16.88
N VAL A 132 5.88 1.08 16.33
CA VAL A 132 4.64 1.81 16.63
C VAL A 132 3.47 0.85 16.76
N ASP A 133 2.43 1.24 17.49
CA ASP A 133 1.17 0.51 17.56
C ASP A 133 0.21 0.97 16.47
N VAL A 134 -0.21 0.05 15.62
CA VAL A 134 -1.18 0.29 14.55
C VAL A 134 -2.51 -0.33 14.96
N LYS A 135 -3.49 0.51 15.25
CA LYS A 135 -4.83 0.12 15.68
C LYS A 135 -5.82 0.19 14.53
N PHE A 136 -6.63 -0.84 14.43
CA PHE A 136 -7.74 -0.96 13.47
C PHE A 136 -9.06 -1.06 14.22
N GLU A 137 -10.03 -0.24 13.85
CA GLU A 137 -11.39 -0.23 14.42
C GLU A 137 -12.40 0.19 13.35
N SER A 138 -13.70 0.04 13.62
CA SER A 138 -14.71 0.63 12.75
C SER A 138 -14.71 2.16 12.91
N GLY A 139 -14.90 2.89 11.82
CA GLY A 139 -15.21 4.33 11.85
C GLY A 139 -16.60 4.63 12.38
N LYS A 140 -17.47 3.59 12.51
CA LYS A 140 -18.83 3.68 13.04
C LYS A 140 -18.97 2.78 14.27
N ALA A 141 -19.56 3.29 15.32
CA ALA A 141 -19.61 2.63 16.63
C ALA A 141 -20.48 1.36 16.65
N ASP A 142 -21.48 1.26 15.80
CA ASP A 142 -22.51 0.22 15.74
C ASP A 142 -22.35 -0.74 14.54
N GLU A 143 -21.31 -0.60 13.75
CA GLU A 143 -21.03 -1.45 12.59
C GLU A 143 -19.67 -2.15 12.73
N ASP A 144 -19.56 -3.35 12.13
CA ASP A 144 -18.28 -4.03 11.97
C ASP A 144 -17.36 -3.23 11.02
N SER A 145 -16.06 -3.25 11.27
CA SER A 145 -15.10 -2.63 10.34
C SER A 145 -14.99 -3.40 9.03
N ALA A 146 -14.41 -2.75 8.01
CA ALA A 146 -13.82 -3.49 6.91
C ALA A 146 -12.72 -4.42 7.42
N ALA A 147 -12.45 -5.51 6.69
CA ALA A 147 -11.39 -6.44 7.03
C ALA A 147 -10.07 -6.05 6.34
N ALA A 148 -8.95 -6.21 7.05
CA ALA A 148 -7.64 -6.23 6.43
C ALA A 148 -7.31 -7.65 5.97
N TYR A 149 -6.87 -7.81 4.71
CA TYR A 149 -6.64 -9.10 4.07
C TYR A 149 -5.17 -9.38 3.80
N ASN A 150 -4.82 -10.66 3.84
CA ASN A 150 -3.54 -11.25 3.46
C ASN A 150 -2.34 -10.69 4.22
N PHE A 151 -1.89 -9.50 3.87
CA PHE A 151 -0.71 -8.87 4.50
C PHE A 151 -0.94 -7.39 4.74
N ILE A 152 -0.51 -6.92 5.90
CA ILE A 152 -0.33 -5.52 6.23
C ILE A 152 1.18 -5.28 6.26
N TYR A 153 1.67 -4.31 5.50
CA TYR A 153 3.07 -3.94 5.46
C TYR A 153 3.30 -2.58 6.09
N MET A 154 4.39 -2.45 6.81
CA MET A 154 5.01 -1.16 7.08
C MET A 154 6.25 -1.04 6.21
N THR A 155 6.32 -0.02 5.40
CA THR A 155 7.48 0.27 4.54
C THR A 155 8.00 1.67 4.85
N LYS A 156 9.27 1.92 4.62
CA LYS A 156 9.73 3.29 4.47
C LYS A 156 9.15 3.85 3.15
N ALA A 157 8.90 5.14 3.08
CA ALA A 157 8.37 5.75 1.86
C ALA A 157 9.30 5.48 0.66
N TYR A 158 8.73 4.98 -0.42
CA TYR A 158 9.44 4.73 -1.67
C TYR A 158 8.59 5.18 -2.86
N SER A 159 9.25 5.60 -3.93
CA SER A 159 8.55 5.98 -5.15
C SER A 159 7.94 4.77 -5.83
N THR A 160 6.65 4.86 -6.16
CA THR A 160 5.96 3.95 -7.07
C THR A 160 5.89 4.52 -8.49
N ASP A 161 6.56 5.65 -8.71
CA ASP A 161 6.62 6.25 -10.03
C ASP A 161 7.39 5.33 -10.99
N THR A 162 6.70 4.88 -12.01
CA THR A 162 7.23 4.08 -13.12
C THR A 162 7.32 4.92 -14.39
N SER A 163 7.36 6.24 -14.25
CA SER A 163 7.48 7.12 -15.41
C SER A 163 8.72 6.79 -16.21
N LEU A 164 8.55 6.74 -17.51
CA LEU A 164 9.62 6.53 -18.47
C LEU A 164 10.09 7.89 -18.98
N GLU A 165 11.38 8.17 -18.82
CA GLU A 165 12.04 9.28 -19.47
C GLU A 165 12.76 8.76 -20.71
N LEU A 166 12.39 9.25 -21.90
CA LEU A 166 12.98 8.86 -23.16
C LEU A 166 13.81 10.02 -23.71
N THR A 167 15.07 9.74 -24.02
CA THR A 167 15.95 10.68 -24.72
C THR A 167 16.42 10.09 -26.04
N SER A 168 16.68 10.94 -27.03
CA SER A 168 17.15 10.57 -28.35
C SER A 168 18.52 11.22 -28.61
N SER A 169 19.40 10.52 -29.30
CA SER A 169 20.69 11.08 -29.75
C SER A 169 20.51 12.23 -30.77
N GLU A 170 19.41 12.22 -31.50
CA GLU A 170 19.04 13.16 -32.54
C GLU A 170 17.57 13.56 -32.42
N GLY A 171 17.28 14.83 -32.69
CA GLY A 171 15.91 15.34 -32.71
C GLY A 171 15.32 15.66 -31.35
N THR A 172 14.02 15.86 -31.31
CA THR A 172 13.25 16.23 -30.11
C THR A 172 12.32 15.11 -29.71
N VAL A 173 12.39 14.69 -28.46
CA VAL A 173 11.43 13.74 -27.84
C VAL A 173 10.33 14.54 -27.14
N THR A 174 9.09 14.28 -27.48
CA THR A 174 7.91 14.86 -26.84
C THR A 174 7.06 13.75 -26.24
N LYS A 175 6.79 13.83 -24.94
CA LYS A 175 5.84 12.94 -24.28
C LYS A 175 4.42 13.38 -24.64
N ALA A 176 3.66 12.52 -25.32
CA ALA A 176 2.28 12.81 -25.71
C ALA A 176 1.29 12.43 -24.59
N ASP A 177 1.54 11.29 -23.92
CA ASP A 177 0.78 10.80 -22.76
C ASP A 177 1.67 9.83 -21.95
N ASP A 178 1.13 9.16 -20.93
CA ASP A 178 1.91 8.25 -20.07
C ASP A 178 2.44 7.00 -20.77
N LYS A 179 2.01 6.73 -21.99
CA LYS A 179 2.35 5.51 -22.76
C LYS A 179 2.96 5.79 -24.12
N SER A 180 2.94 7.05 -24.58
CA SER A 180 3.38 7.40 -25.94
C SER A 180 4.33 8.59 -25.97
N TYR A 181 5.34 8.45 -26.83
CA TYR A 181 6.32 9.48 -27.13
C TYR A 181 6.40 9.69 -28.63
N THR A 182 6.55 10.94 -29.04
CA THR A 182 6.83 11.30 -30.42
C THR A 182 8.27 11.78 -30.53
N ILE A 183 8.98 11.28 -31.53
CA ILE A 183 10.36 11.71 -31.84
C ILE A 183 10.33 12.40 -33.18
N SER A 184 10.67 13.70 -33.18
CA SER A 184 10.76 14.50 -34.40
C SER A 184 12.24 14.67 -34.78
N VAL A 185 12.60 14.15 -35.95
CA VAL A 185 13.97 14.21 -36.48
C VAL A 185 14.03 14.95 -37.81
N GLY A 186 15.21 15.42 -38.20
CA GLY A 186 15.44 16.02 -39.51
C GLY A 186 15.24 15.02 -40.64
N LYS A 187 14.89 15.51 -41.83
CA LYS A 187 14.56 14.67 -43.01
C LYS A 187 15.71 13.76 -43.49
N ASP A 188 16.95 14.10 -43.13
CA ASP A 188 18.13 13.37 -43.54
C ASP A 188 18.66 12.39 -42.48
N VAL A 189 17.94 12.29 -41.31
CA VAL A 189 18.29 11.36 -40.24
C VAL A 189 17.76 9.97 -40.58
N THR A 190 18.66 9.00 -40.68
CA THR A 190 18.35 7.60 -41.04
C THR A 190 18.27 6.66 -39.83
N SER A 191 18.82 7.07 -38.68
CA SER A 191 18.78 6.31 -37.43
C SER A 191 18.91 7.24 -36.26
N VAL A 192 18.36 6.84 -35.12
CA VAL A 192 18.52 7.51 -33.81
C VAL A 192 18.79 6.46 -32.74
N ASP A 193 19.62 6.80 -31.77
CA ASP A 193 19.79 6.00 -30.57
C ASP A 193 18.81 6.52 -29.49
N LEU A 194 18.03 5.63 -28.92
CA LEU A 194 17.09 5.93 -27.86
C LEU A 194 17.60 5.41 -26.53
N THR A 195 17.65 6.31 -25.55
CA THR A 195 17.96 5.95 -24.17
C THR A 195 16.71 6.09 -23.34
N ALA A 196 16.31 5.01 -22.68
CA ALA A 196 15.18 4.99 -21.74
C ALA A 196 15.72 4.98 -20.31
N LYS A 197 15.29 5.93 -19.50
CA LYS A 197 15.55 5.99 -18.07
C LYS A 197 14.22 5.90 -17.33
N ILE A 198 14.17 5.07 -16.31
CA ILE A 198 13.02 4.93 -15.41
C ILE A 198 13.35 5.71 -14.15
N ALA A 199 12.41 6.57 -13.74
CA ALA A 199 12.53 7.37 -12.52
C ALA A 199 12.52 6.48 -11.27
#